data_bc4266da7b3a66520422609add4f21b3
#
_entry.id   bc4266da7b3a66520422609add4f21b3
#
_cell.length_a   1.000
_cell.length_b   1.000
_cell.length_c   1.000
_cell.angle_alpha   90.00
_cell.angle_beta   90.00
_cell.angle_gamma   90.00
#
_symmetry.space_group_name_H-M   'P 1'
#
loop_
_entity.id
_entity.type
_entity.pdbx_description
1 polymer ?
#
loop_
_entity_poly.entity_id
_entity_poly.type
_entity_poly.pdbx_seq_one_letter_code
_entity_poly.pdbx_strand_id
1 'polypeptide(L)'
;MAIYNLGSINIDNFYQVPHIPAPGETIAAGHMSVGLGGKGANMSVAAARGAARVVHIGAIGAEGVWARDRLTEYGVDTRFIVDGTRTGHAIICVAEDGENAITLFTGANHEITSDLIGSSLSEAQTGDIFVTQNETNAQEEACEMAKRLGLRVAYAAAPFGAGAVQAVLPYIDMLILNQIEADQLTNALGLRPDQLDVNDVIVTLGADGCRWFDNQNGYVNDYPAITTDVVDTTGAGDTFTGYILAGLDRGMPMEQAIRLASQAASIMVSRQGTADVIPDLKDIQDRFGVS
;
A
#
# COMPACT_ATOMS: atom_id res chain seq x y z
N MET A 1 5.29 11.35 15.61
CA MET A 1 4.90 9.94 15.61
C MET A 1 5.70 9.23 14.50
N ALA A 2 5.61 7.93 14.37
CA ALA A 2 6.24 7.17 13.30
C ALA A 2 5.24 6.17 12.70
N ILE A 3 5.50 5.73 11.46
CA ILE A 3 4.70 4.72 10.77
C ILE A 3 5.55 3.45 10.66
N TYR A 4 5.08 2.37 11.24
CA TYR A 4 5.67 1.02 11.12
C TYR A 4 4.88 0.25 10.07
N ASN A 5 5.51 -0.07 8.96
CA ASN A 5 4.87 -0.76 7.83
C ASN A 5 5.42 -2.18 7.69
N LEU A 6 4.64 -3.18 8.11
CA LEU A 6 4.90 -4.57 7.76
C LEU A 6 4.38 -4.80 6.35
N GLY A 7 5.28 -4.86 5.37
CA GLY A 7 4.86 -4.84 3.98
C GLY A 7 5.77 -5.58 3.02
N SER A 8 5.20 -5.89 1.86
CA SER A 8 5.89 -6.54 0.76
C SER A 8 6.91 -5.64 0.09
N ILE A 9 8.00 -6.26 -0.36
CA ILE A 9 9.00 -5.68 -1.25
C ILE A 9 9.11 -6.61 -2.45
N ASN A 10 8.81 -6.10 -3.65
CA ASN A 10 8.87 -6.88 -4.88
C ASN A 10 9.82 -6.28 -5.90
N ILE A 11 10.40 -7.15 -6.71
CA ILE A 11 11.07 -6.77 -7.95
C ILE A 11 10.05 -6.92 -9.07
N ASP A 12 9.58 -5.80 -9.64
CA ASP A 12 8.63 -5.82 -10.73
C ASP A 12 9.36 -5.90 -12.06
N ASN A 13 9.19 -7.03 -12.77
CA ASN A 13 9.79 -7.27 -14.08
C ASN A 13 8.75 -7.01 -15.15
N PHE A 14 8.84 -5.90 -15.85
CA PHE A 14 7.94 -5.51 -16.95
C PHE A 14 8.48 -6.00 -18.29
N TYR A 15 7.66 -6.73 -19.03
CA TYR A 15 7.94 -7.21 -20.38
C TYR A 15 6.93 -6.60 -21.34
N GLN A 16 7.38 -5.80 -22.30
CA GLN A 16 6.54 -5.33 -23.38
C GLN A 16 6.44 -6.43 -24.45
N VAL A 17 5.22 -6.88 -24.68
CA VAL A 17 4.91 -7.99 -25.59
C VAL A 17 3.91 -7.55 -26.65
N PRO A 18 3.91 -8.14 -27.86
CA PRO A 18 2.92 -7.80 -28.90
C PRO A 18 1.48 -8.15 -28.46
N HIS A 19 1.30 -9.20 -27.68
CA HIS A 19 0.05 -9.64 -27.06
C HIS A 19 0.35 -10.52 -25.84
N ILE A 20 -0.64 -10.74 -24.97
CA ILE A 20 -0.50 -11.68 -23.87
C ILE A 20 -0.40 -13.11 -24.43
N PRO A 21 0.67 -13.89 -24.11
CA PRO A 21 0.86 -15.21 -24.70
C PRO A 21 -0.26 -16.18 -24.33
N ALA A 22 -0.79 -16.88 -25.33
CA ALA A 22 -1.76 -17.95 -25.15
C ALA A 22 -1.09 -19.23 -24.59
N PRO A 23 -1.85 -20.16 -23.99
CA PRO A 23 -1.30 -21.43 -23.54
C PRO A 23 -0.56 -22.19 -24.65
N GLY A 24 0.72 -22.53 -24.43
CA GLY A 24 1.59 -23.22 -25.39
C GLY A 24 2.28 -22.30 -26.40
N GLU A 25 2.03 -20.99 -26.36
CA GLU A 25 2.69 -20.02 -27.23
C GLU A 25 4.04 -19.56 -26.64
N THR A 26 5.01 -19.32 -27.51
CA THR A 26 6.29 -18.68 -27.17
C THR A 26 6.44 -17.42 -27.99
N ILE A 27 6.55 -16.27 -27.32
CA ILE A 27 6.74 -14.98 -27.97
C ILE A 27 8.02 -14.29 -27.46
N ALA A 28 8.53 -13.34 -28.22
CA ALA A 28 9.65 -12.50 -27.81
C ALA A 28 9.12 -11.17 -27.26
N ALA A 29 9.65 -10.74 -26.11
CA ALA A 29 9.41 -9.40 -25.61
C ALA A 29 10.26 -8.38 -26.39
N GLY A 30 9.66 -7.24 -26.73
CA GLY A 30 10.35 -6.14 -27.41
C GLY A 30 11.22 -5.31 -26.47
N HIS A 31 10.82 -5.20 -25.18
CA HIS A 31 11.53 -4.47 -24.15
C HIS A 31 11.34 -5.11 -22.78
N MET A 32 12.33 -4.94 -21.90
CA MET A 32 12.25 -5.35 -20.50
C MET A 32 12.76 -4.23 -19.62
N SER A 33 12.03 -3.96 -18.53
CA SER A 33 12.47 -3.05 -17.46
C SER A 33 12.22 -3.67 -16.09
N VAL A 34 12.96 -3.18 -15.10
CA VAL A 34 12.84 -3.63 -13.70
C VAL A 34 12.56 -2.42 -12.83
N GLY A 35 11.58 -2.55 -11.94
CA GLY A 35 11.18 -1.51 -10.99
C GLY A 35 11.05 -2.04 -9.56
N LEU A 36 11.07 -1.09 -8.62
CA LEU A 36 10.67 -1.36 -7.24
C LEU A 36 9.15 -1.44 -7.17
N GLY A 37 8.63 -2.56 -6.68
CA GLY A 37 7.23 -2.79 -6.46
C GLY A 37 6.95 -3.40 -5.08
N GLY A 38 5.73 -3.91 -4.94
CA GLY A 38 5.18 -4.38 -3.66
C GLY A 38 4.37 -3.28 -2.98
N LYS A 39 3.16 -3.63 -2.54
CA LYS A 39 2.24 -2.68 -1.89
C LYS A 39 2.86 -2.04 -0.67
N GLY A 40 3.58 -2.83 0.14
CA GLY A 40 4.29 -2.34 1.30
C GLY A 40 5.36 -1.31 0.94
N ALA A 41 6.20 -1.60 -0.05
CA ALA A 41 7.23 -0.68 -0.52
C ALA A 41 6.62 0.63 -1.05
N ASN A 42 5.57 0.54 -1.89
CA ASN A 42 4.86 1.71 -2.43
C ASN A 42 4.28 2.59 -1.31
N MET A 43 3.60 1.99 -0.32
CA MET A 43 3.03 2.72 0.83
C MET A 43 4.11 3.38 1.68
N SER A 44 5.24 2.68 1.91
CA SER A 44 6.37 3.27 2.64
C SER A 44 6.97 4.47 1.93
N VAL A 45 7.17 4.38 0.62
CA VAL A 45 7.66 5.49 -0.20
C VAL A 45 6.68 6.66 -0.18
N ALA A 46 5.38 6.37 -0.35
CA ALA A 46 4.34 7.39 -0.33
C ALA A 46 4.28 8.13 1.02
N ALA A 47 4.32 7.40 2.12
CA ALA A 47 4.31 8.00 3.44
C ALA A 47 5.59 8.82 3.72
N ALA A 48 6.76 8.33 3.33
CA ALA A 48 8.02 9.07 3.46
C ALA A 48 8.03 10.36 2.62
N ARG A 49 7.55 10.31 1.38
CA ARG A 49 7.36 11.49 0.52
C ARG A 49 6.28 12.44 1.02
N GLY A 50 5.32 11.94 1.83
CA GLY A 50 4.38 12.72 2.62
C GLY A 50 4.97 13.35 3.89
N ALA A 51 6.31 13.25 4.08
CA ALA A 51 7.09 13.75 5.21
C ALA A 51 6.79 13.06 6.54
N ALA A 52 6.37 11.81 6.54
CA ALA A 52 6.31 10.96 7.73
C ALA A 52 7.65 10.25 7.98
N ARG A 53 7.91 9.91 9.25
CA ARG A 53 8.96 8.95 9.59
C ARG A 53 8.43 7.53 9.38
N VAL A 54 9.04 6.79 8.47
CA VAL A 54 8.59 5.45 8.10
C VAL A 54 9.65 4.41 8.42
N VAL A 55 9.26 3.37 9.13
CA VAL A 55 10.06 2.16 9.40
C VAL A 55 9.43 1.01 8.59
N HIS A 56 10.16 0.46 7.63
CA HIS A 56 9.70 -0.69 6.87
C HIS A 56 10.16 -1.98 7.51
N ILE A 57 9.21 -2.89 7.75
CA ILE A 57 9.43 -4.23 8.28
C ILE A 57 9.17 -5.21 7.13
N GLY A 58 10.19 -5.96 6.72
CA GLY A 58 10.07 -6.84 5.56
C GLY A 58 11.26 -7.77 5.40
N ALA A 59 11.28 -8.54 4.31
CA ALA A 59 12.39 -9.44 3.99
C ALA A 59 12.66 -9.45 2.48
N ILE A 60 13.94 -9.58 2.13
CA ILE A 60 14.42 -9.66 0.74
C ILE A 60 15.46 -10.77 0.59
N GLY A 61 15.61 -11.32 -0.60
CA GLY A 61 16.78 -12.14 -0.96
C GLY A 61 17.97 -11.27 -1.38
N ALA A 62 19.11 -11.92 -1.62
CA ALA A 62 20.35 -11.24 -1.99
C ALA A 62 20.21 -10.39 -3.27
N GLU A 63 19.37 -10.77 -4.20
CA GLU A 63 19.07 -10.03 -5.43
C GLU A 63 18.24 -8.77 -5.23
N GLY A 64 17.59 -8.63 -4.05
CA GLY A 64 16.75 -7.49 -3.68
C GLY A 64 17.48 -6.38 -2.91
N VAL A 65 18.78 -6.48 -2.69
CA VAL A 65 19.56 -5.46 -1.94
C VAL A 65 19.37 -4.07 -2.55
N TRP A 66 19.34 -3.96 -3.88
CA TRP A 66 19.09 -2.69 -4.56
C TRP A 66 17.72 -2.09 -4.23
N ALA A 67 16.68 -2.94 -3.99
CA ALA A 67 15.35 -2.47 -3.62
C ALA A 67 15.35 -1.87 -2.20
N ARG A 68 16.08 -2.49 -1.25
CA ARG A 68 16.30 -1.93 0.10
C ARG A 68 17.07 -0.59 0.02
N ASP A 69 18.11 -0.52 -0.80
CA ASP A 69 18.88 0.70 -0.99
C ASP A 69 18.01 1.81 -1.58
N ARG A 70 17.14 1.47 -2.54
CA ARG A 70 16.19 2.42 -3.13
C ARG A 70 15.16 2.92 -2.11
N LEU A 71 14.64 2.06 -1.23
CA LEU A 71 13.78 2.48 -0.12
C LEU A 71 14.50 3.47 0.81
N THR A 72 15.77 3.21 1.11
CA THR A 72 16.61 4.12 1.91
C THR A 72 16.78 5.49 1.22
N GLU A 73 17.03 5.51 -0.09
CA GLU A 73 17.11 6.74 -0.89
C GLU A 73 15.80 7.56 -0.83
N TYR A 74 14.65 6.90 -0.72
CA TYR A 74 13.34 7.55 -0.56
C TYR A 74 13.04 7.99 0.87
N GLY A 75 13.98 7.82 1.80
CA GLY A 75 13.84 8.26 3.19
C GLY A 75 13.16 7.28 4.12
N VAL A 76 13.01 6.02 3.70
CA VAL A 76 12.46 4.94 4.53
C VAL A 76 13.56 4.36 5.42
N ASP A 77 13.27 4.16 6.70
CA ASP A 77 14.14 3.41 7.62
C ASP A 77 14.03 1.91 7.32
N THR A 78 15.12 1.33 6.83
CA THR A 78 15.19 -0.04 6.32
C THR A 78 15.89 -1.01 7.26
N ARG A 79 16.14 -0.62 8.52
CA ARG A 79 16.89 -1.45 9.51
C ARG A 79 16.21 -2.79 9.82
N PHE A 80 14.89 -2.87 9.64
CA PHE A 80 14.09 -4.07 9.86
C PHE A 80 13.71 -4.78 8.55
N ILE A 81 14.47 -4.54 7.47
CA ILE A 81 14.43 -5.38 6.27
C ILE A 81 15.53 -6.42 6.42
N VAL A 82 15.12 -7.66 6.65
CA VAL A 82 16.03 -8.79 6.90
C VAL A 82 16.32 -9.57 5.62
N ASP A 83 17.41 -10.36 5.67
CA ASP A 83 17.76 -11.24 4.57
C ASP A 83 16.91 -12.53 4.64
N GLY A 84 16.21 -12.81 3.54
CA GLY A 84 15.43 -14.02 3.30
C GLY A 84 15.98 -14.85 2.15
N THR A 85 15.23 -15.87 1.72
CA THR A 85 15.72 -16.80 0.70
C THR A 85 15.73 -16.18 -0.70
N ARG A 86 14.65 -15.58 -1.15
CA ARG A 86 14.49 -14.92 -2.46
C ARG A 86 13.49 -13.78 -2.38
N THR A 87 13.83 -12.67 -2.98
CA THR A 87 12.93 -11.50 -3.02
C THR A 87 11.63 -11.82 -3.74
N GLY A 88 10.51 -11.34 -3.18
CA GLY A 88 9.25 -11.33 -3.89
C GLY A 88 9.38 -10.62 -5.24
N HIS A 89 8.69 -11.11 -6.27
CA HIS A 89 8.74 -10.46 -7.57
C HIS A 89 7.47 -10.65 -8.37
N ALA A 90 7.21 -9.73 -9.28
CA ALA A 90 6.17 -9.84 -10.29
C ALA A 90 6.78 -10.01 -11.67
N ILE A 91 6.17 -10.86 -12.50
CA ILE A 91 6.36 -10.91 -13.94
C ILE A 91 5.13 -10.24 -14.54
N ILE A 92 5.32 -9.11 -15.21
CA ILE A 92 4.26 -8.27 -15.76
C ILE A 92 4.42 -8.20 -17.26
N CYS A 93 3.58 -8.91 -18.00
CA CYS A 93 3.49 -8.77 -19.44
C CYS A 93 2.52 -7.64 -19.77
N VAL A 94 2.97 -6.65 -20.54
CA VAL A 94 2.15 -5.52 -21.01
C VAL A 94 2.06 -5.60 -22.52
N ALA A 95 0.86 -5.81 -23.04
CA ALA A 95 0.59 -5.91 -24.47
C ALA A 95 0.47 -4.51 -25.11
N GLU A 96 0.61 -4.45 -26.46
CA GLU A 96 0.53 -3.20 -27.22
C GLU A 96 -0.85 -2.51 -27.12
N ASP A 97 -1.91 -3.27 -26.86
CA ASP A 97 -3.27 -2.77 -26.65
C ASP A 97 -3.52 -2.24 -25.22
N GLY A 98 -2.51 -2.35 -24.33
CA GLY A 98 -2.57 -1.90 -22.94
C GLY A 98 -3.08 -2.97 -21.96
N GLU A 99 -3.48 -4.17 -22.42
CA GLU A 99 -3.79 -5.27 -21.53
C GLU A 99 -2.53 -5.75 -20.79
N ASN A 100 -2.69 -6.24 -19.57
CA ASN A 100 -1.60 -6.80 -18.80
C ASN A 100 -1.95 -8.16 -18.19
N ALA A 101 -0.90 -8.96 -17.96
CA ALA A 101 -0.99 -10.21 -17.21
C ALA A 101 0.13 -10.23 -16.18
N ILE A 102 -0.23 -10.48 -14.92
CA ILE A 102 0.68 -10.40 -13.78
C ILE A 102 0.76 -11.78 -13.12
N THR A 103 1.99 -12.27 -12.93
CA THR A 103 2.27 -13.43 -12.09
C THR A 103 3.14 -12.98 -10.93
N LEU A 104 2.66 -13.23 -9.71
CA LEU A 104 3.34 -12.85 -8.48
C LEU A 104 4.01 -14.06 -7.83
N PHE A 105 5.25 -13.92 -7.39
CA PHE A 105 5.96 -14.82 -6.50
C PHE A 105 6.20 -14.12 -5.16
N THR A 106 5.68 -14.68 -4.07
CA THR A 106 5.71 -14.05 -2.76
C THR A 106 7.12 -13.99 -2.14
N GLY A 107 7.92 -15.05 -2.34
CA GLY A 107 9.30 -15.11 -1.86
C GLY A 107 9.44 -14.78 -0.38
N ALA A 108 10.47 -14.01 -0.05
CA ALA A 108 10.81 -13.60 1.30
C ALA A 108 9.72 -12.78 2.02
N ASN A 109 8.76 -12.20 1.30
CA ASN A 109 7.60 -11.54 1.91
C ASN A 109 6.80 -12.49 2.83
N HIS A 110 6.92 -13.81 2.64
CA HIS A 110 6.28 -14.83 3.48
C HIS A 110 7.26 -15.49 4.48
N GLU A 111 8.39 -14.85 4.76
CA GLU A 111 9.40 -15.33 5.73
C GLU A 111 9.49 -14.41 6.97
N ILE A 112 8.47 -13.62 7.23
CA ILE A 112 8.40 -12.74 8.41
C ILE A 112 8.25 -13.60 9.66
N THR A 113 9.08 -13.32 10.68
CA THR A 113 9.10 -14.04 11.95
C THR A 113 8.54 -13.19 13.09
N SER A 114 8.03 -13.85 14.14
CA SER A 114 7.59 -13.18 15.37
C SER A 114 8.70 -12.36 16.03
N ASP A 115 9.94 -12.84 15.96
CA ASP A 115 11.12 -12.13 16.49
C ASP A 115 11.38 -10.83 15.74
N LEU A 116 11.22 -10.80 14.42
CA LEU A 116 11.34 -9.59 13.61
C LEU A 116 10.26 -8.58 13.99
N ILE A 117 9.00 -9.03 14.10
CA ILE A 117 7.88 -8.16 14.50
C ILE A 117 8.14 -7.60 15.90
N GLY A 118 8.49 -8.46 16.87
CA GLY A 118 8.75 -8.06 18.24
C GLY A 118 9.90 -7.06 18.36
N SER A 119 11.02 -7.30 17.66
CA SER A 119 12.19 -6.41 17.69
C SER A 119 11.87 -5.05 17.04
N SER A 120 11.17 -5.03 15.91
CA SER A 120 10.81 -3.79 15.22
C SER A 120 9.82 -2.93 16.03
N LEU A 121 8.77 -3.56 16.58
CA LEU A 121 7.75 -2.86 17.37
C LEU A 121 8.20 -2.50 18.79
N SER A 122 9.33 -3.06 19.28
CA SER A 122 9.90 -2.67 20.57
C SER A 122 10.37 -1.20 20.61
N GLU A 123 10.62 -0.59 19.44
CA GLU A 123 10.98 0.83 19.33
C GLU A 123 9.76 1.76 19.18
N ALA A 124 8.56 1.18 18.98
CA ALA A 124 7.34 1.95 18.77
C ALA A 124 6.83 2.59 20.07
N GLN A 125 6.17 3.72 19.92
CA GLN A 125 5.56 4.45 21.02
C GLN A 125 4.03 4.45 20.88
N THR A 126 3.34 4.55 22.01
CA THR A 126 1.88 4.72 22.01
C THR A 126 1.47 5.89 21.13
N GLY A 127 0.54 5.64 20.21
CA GLY A 127 0.07 6.63 19.25
C GLY A 127 0.80 6.60 17.90
N ASP A 128 1.91 5.88 17.77
CA ASP A 128 2.48 5.59 16.45
C ASP A 128 1.48 4.79 15.59
N ILE A 129 1.70 4.76 14.29
CA ILE A 129 0.82 4.06 13.35
C ILE A 129 1.50 2.75 12.92
N PHE A 130 0.76 1.66 12.95
CA PHE A 130 1.14 0.41 12.30
C PHE A 130 0.26 0.20 11.07
N VAL A 131 0.86 -0.23 9.97
CA VAL A 131 0.13 -0.57 8.74
C VAL A 131 0.63 -1.88 8.16
N THR A 132 -0.28 -2.67 7.60
CA THR A 132 0.05 -3.86 6.83
C THR A 132 -0.94 -4.09 5.68
N GLN A 133 -0.57 -4.96 4.73
CA GLN A 133 -1.35 -5.33 3.55
C GLN A 133 -1.40 -6.86 3.44
N ASN A 134 -2.19 -7.39 2.52
CA ASN A 134 -2.33 -8.85 2.37
C ASN A 134 -1.31 -9.46 1.40
N GLU A 135 -0.03 -9.04 1.50
CA GLU A 135 1.07 -9.58 0.68
C GLU A 135 2.21 -10.20 1.50
N THR A 136 2.08 -10.23 2.83
CA THR A 136 3.06 -10.86 3.74
C THR A 136 2.39 -11.97 4.55
N ASN A 137 3.16 -12.74 5.29
CA ASN A 137 2.63 -13.57 6.38
C ASN A 137 2.54 -12.76 7.69
N ALA A 138 2.00 -13.38 8.73
CA ALA A 138 1.99 -12.88 10.11
C ALA A 138 1.23 -11.55 10.36
N GLN A 139 0.31 -11.14 9.46
CA GLN A 139 -0.44 -9.88 9.61
C GLN A 139 -1.27 -9.86 10.90
N GLU A 140 -1.99 -10.97 11.21
CA GLU A 140 -2.83 -11.06 12.40
C GLU A 140 -2.01 -10.86 13.68
N GLU A 141 -0.90 -11.61 13.82
CA GLU A 141 0.00 -11.50 14.96
C GLU A 141 0.57 -10.08 15.11
N ALA A 142 0.98 -9.47 14.00
CA ALA A 142 1.54 -8.12 14.00
C ALA A 142 0.49 -7.06 14.37
N CYS A 143 -0.74 -7.17 13.84
CA CYS A 143 -1.85 -6.29 14.21
C CYS A 143 -2.20 -6.42 15.70
N GLU A 144 -2.28 -7.65 16.22
CA GLU A 144 -2.52 -7.89 17.64
C GLU A 144 -1.43 -7.26 18.51
N MET A 145 -0.16 -7.46 18.15
CA MET A 145 0.97 -6.90 18.90
C MET A 145 0.96 -5.37 18.86
N ALA A 146 0.77 -4.77 17.69
CA ALA A 146 0.69 -3.33 17.53
C ALA A 146 -0.47 -2.72 18.36
N LYS A 147 -1.64 -3.35 18.35
CA LYS A 147 -2.79 -2.93 19.14
C LYS A 147 -2.50 -2.98 20.64
N ARG A 148 -1.85 -4.05 21.12
CA ARG A 148 -1.45 -4.17 22.54
C ARG A 148 -0.43 -3.12 22.99
N LEU A 149 0.43 -2.66 22.07
CA LEU A 149 1.41 -1.59 22.32
C LEU A 149 0.78 -0.19 22.25
N GLY A 150 -0.51 -0.09 21.90
CA GLY A 150 -1.24 1.18 21.80
C GLY A 150 -0.96 1.96 20.51
N LEU A 151 -0.55 1.28 19.44
CA LEU A 151 -0.45 1.86 18.12
C LEU A 151 -1.84 1.97 17.48
N ARG A 152 -2.01 2.93 16.57
CA ARG A 152 -3.15 2.99 15.68
C ARG A 152 -2.90 2.03 14.51
N VAL A 153 -3.75 1.01 14.38
CA VAL A 153 -3.54 -0.07 13.41
C VAL A 153 -4.38 0.18 12.16
N ALA A 154 -3.72 0.28 11.00
CA ALA A 154 -4.32 0.40 9.69
C ALA A 154 -4.10 -0.88 8.88
N TYR A 155 -5.12 -1.30 8.12
CA TYR A 155 -5.04 -2.44 7.22
C TYR A 155 -5.52 -2.05 5.82
N ALA A 156 -4.66 -2.22 4.83
CA ALA A 156 -5.02 -2.10 3.43
C ALA A 156 -5.32 -3.51 2.89
N ALA A 157 -6.58 -3.82 2.61
CA ALA A 157 -7.04 -5.18 2.34
C ALA A 157 -6.73 -5.68 0.92
N ALA A 158 -5.58 -5.34 0.38
CA ALA A 158 -5.16 -5.67 -0.98
C ALA A 158 -3.88 -6.54 -0.98
N PRO A 159 -3.80 -7.60 -1.83
CA PRO A 159 -4.91 -8.22 -2.58
C PRO A 159 -5.97 -8.77 -1.62
N PHE A 160 -7.24 -8.72 -2.04
CA PHE A 160 -8.35 -9.05 -1.15
C PHE A 160 -8.39 -10.53 -0.76
N GLY A 161 -8.66 -10.77 0.52
CA GLY A 161 -8.92 -12.09 1.07
C GLY A 161 -9.84 -11.98 2.28
N ALA A 162 -11.10 -12.43 2.16
CA ALA A 162 -12.09 -12.29 3.23
C ALA A 162 -11.62 -12.87 4.57
N GLY A 163 -10.98 -14.04 4.55
CA GLY A 163 -10.43 -14.68 5.76
C GLY A 163 -9.31 -13.85 6.40
N ALA A 164 -8.44 -13.22 5.59
CA ALA A 164 -7.38 -12.36 6.08
C ALA A 164 -7.94 -11.10 6.74
N VAL A 165 -8.96 -10.47 6.12
CA VAL A 165 -9.64 -9.32 6.72
C VAL A 165 -10.31 -9.71 8.03
N GLN A 166 -11.04 -10.85 8.07
CA GLN A 166 -11.70 -11.34 9.29
C GLN A 166 -10.72 -11.55 10.44
N ALA A 167 -9.53 -12.08 10.16
CA ALA A 167 -8.51 -12.34 11.17
C ALA A 167 -7.99 -11.06 11.83
N VAL A 168 -7.84 -9.96 11.05
CA VAL A 168 -7.29 -8.71 11.57
C VAL A 168 -8.34 -7.74 12.11
N LEU A 169 -9.63 -7.90 11.74
CA LEU A 169 -10.71 -6.99 12.16
C LEU A 169 -10.74 -6.65 13.66
N PRO A 170 -10.49 -7.60 14.61
CA PRO A 170 -10.51 -7.28 16.04
C PRO A 170 -9.40 -6.30 16.50
N TYR A 171 -8.39 -6.10 15.68
CA TYR A 171 -7.18 -5.36 16.05
C TYR A 171 -7.01 -4.04 15.33
N ILE A 172 -7.75 -3.81 14.23
CA ILE A 172 -7.56 -2.62 13.39
C ILE A 172 -8.45 -1.45 13.79
N ASP A 173 -7.92 -0.24 13.64
CA ASP A 173 -8.63 1.03 13.81
C ASP A 173 -9.06 1.63 12.48
N MET A 174 -8.38 1.25 11.39
CA MET A 174 -8.64 1.73 10.05
C MET A 174 -8.57 0.60 9.02
N LEU A 175 -9.55 0.57 8.12
CA LEU A 175 -9.62 -0.35 7.00
C LEU A 175 -9.69 0.43 5.69
N ILE A 176 -8.83 0.09 4.73
CA ILE A 176 -8.79 0.71 3.42
C ILE A 176 -9.01 -0.36 2.36
N LEU A 177 -9.97 -0.11 1.48
CA LEU A 177 -10.46 -1.03 0.45
C LEU A 177 -10.71 -0.25 -0.84
N ASN A 178 -10.69 -0.94 -1.99
CA ASN A 178 -11.37 -0.43 -3.17
C ASN A 178 -12.85 -0.90 -3.20
N GLN A 179 -13.65 -0.38 -4.13
CA GLN A 179 -15.07 -0.72 -4.24
C GLN A 179 -15.30 -2.24 -4.42
N ILE A 180 -14.49 -2.88 -5.26
CA ILE A 180 -14.62 -4.33 -5.54
C ILE A 180 -14.34 -5.13 -4.25
N GLU A 181 -13.29 -4.77 -3.53
CA GLU A 181 -12.90 -5.39 -2.25
C GLU A 181 -13.97 -5.17 -1.18
N ALA A 182 -14.56 -3.96 -1.12
CA ALA A 182 -15.65 -3.65 -0.19
C ALA A 182 -16.91 -4.47 -0.49
N ASP A 183 -17.25 -4.66 -1.76
CA ASP A 183 -18.37 -5.51 -2.17
C ASP A 183 -18.10 -6.98 -1.86
N GLN A 184 -16.87 -7.47 -2.09
CA GLN A 184 -16.46 -8.83 -1.73
C GLN A 184 -16.52 -9.05 -0.22
N LEU A 185 -16.07 -8.07 0.58
CA LEU A 185 -16.14 -8.14 2.04
C LEU A 185 -17.59 -8.16 2.53
N THR A 186 -18.45 -7.29 1.98
CA THR A 186 -19.87 -7.25 2.30
C THR A 186 -20.56 -8.58 2.00
N ASN A 187 -20.25 -9.18 0.85
CA ASN A 187 -20.78 -10.49 0.48
C ASN A 187 -20.29 -11.61 1.40
N ALA A 188 -19.04 -11.55 1.87
CA ALA A 188 -18.46 -12.57 2.74
C ALA A 188 -18.93 -12.48 4.19
N LEU A 189 -19.10 -11.27 4.73
CA LEU A 189 -19.46 -11.04 6.13
C LEU A 189 -20.95 -10.76 6.35
N GLY A 190 -21.69 -10.37 5.32
CA GLY A 190 -23.05 -9.85 5.45
C GLY A 190 -23.13 -8.47 6.11
N LEU A 191 -22.01 -7.77 6.24
CA LEU A 191 -21.89 -6.45 6.87
C LEU A 191 -21.37 -5.43 5.87
N ARG A 192 -22.00 -4.26 5.82
CA ARG A 192 -21.52 -3.12 5.03
C ARG A 192 -20.40 -2.39 5.76
N PRO A 193 -19.59 -1.56 5.05
CA PRO A 193 -18.51 -0.77 5.64
C PRO A 193 -18.93 0.04 6.88
N ASP A 194 -20.14 0.61 6.88
CA ASP A 194 -20.74 1.38 7.97
C ASP A 194 -21.19 0.54 9.18
N GLN A 195 -21.13 -0.78 9.08
CA GLN A 195 -21.54 -1.73 10.12
C GLN A 195 -20.36 -2.49 10.74
N LEU A 196 -19.15 -2.26 10.25
CA LEU A 196 -17.95 -2.88 10.79
C LEU A 196 -17.55 -2.22 12.11
N ASP A 197 -17.05 -3.03 13.06
CA ASP A 197 -16.46 -2.54 14.32
C ASP A 197 -15.00 -2.05 14.08
N VAL A 198 -14.87 -1.07 13.18
CA VAL A 198 -13.63 -0.41 12.81
C VAL A 198 -13.91 1.09 12.77
N ASN A 199 -13.08 1.90 13.43
CA ASN A 199 -13.34 3.33 13.59
C ASN A 199 -13.46 4.06 12.25
N ASP A 200 -12.51 3.82 11.35
CA ASP A 200 -12.41 4.47 10.05
C ASP A 200 -12.41 3.41 8.94
N VAL A 201 -13.37 3.45 8.03
CA VAL A 201 -13.35 2.64 6.82
C VAL A 201 -13.30 3.57 5.60
N ILE A 202 -12.32 3.39 4.73
CA ILE A 202 -12.14 4.20 3.54
C ILE A 202 -12.27 3.30 2.32
N VAL A 203 -13.22 3.62 1.45
CA VAL A 203 -13.45 2.90 0.20
C VAL A 203 -13.06 3.79 -0.97
N THR A 204 -12.03 3.41 -1.72
CA THR A 204 -11.63 4.11 -2.95
C THR A 204 -12.53 3.69 -4.11
N LEU A 205 -12.99 4.66 -4.90
CA LEU A 205 -13.97 4.52 -5.97
C LEU A 205 -13.37 4.81 -7.37
N GLY A 206 -12.05 4.72 -7.48
CA GLY A 206 -11.34 5.03 -8.72
C GLY A 206 -11.56 6.46 -9.19
N ALA A 207 -12.11 6.64 -10.39
CA ALA A 207 -12.38 7.95 -10.97
C ALA A 207 -13.47 8.75 -10.22
N ASP A 208 -14.26 8.12 -9.38
CA ASP A 208 -15.29 8.77 -8.56
C ASP A 208 -14.75 9.29 -7.21
N GLY A 209 -13.50 8.96 -6.87
CA GLY A 209 -12.84 9.44 -5.64
C GLY A 209 -12.83 8.43 -4.52
N CYS A 210 -13.31 8.79 -3.32
CA CYS A 210 -13.41 7.87 -2.20
C CYS A 210 -14.55 8.24 -1.26
N ARG A 211 -14.96 7.24 -0.47
CA ARG A 211 -15.94 7.38 0.61
C ARG A 211 -15.28 7.02 1.93
N TRP A 212 -15.41 7.89 2.91
CA TRP A 212 -14.98 7.65 4.27
C TRP A 212 -16.18 7.43 5.18
N PHE A 213 -16.18 6.32 5.88
CA PHE A 213 -17.10 5.98 6.95
C PHE A 213 -16.41 6.21 8.28
N ASP A 214 -16.82 7.23 9.00
CA ASP A 214 -16.45 7.50 10.41
C ASP A 214 -17.45 6.74 11.28
N ASN A 215 -17.17 5.46 11.53
CA ASN A 215 -18.07 4.59 12.28
C ASN A 215 -18.12 4.96 13.76
N GLN A 216 -17.07 5.62 14.27
CA GLN A 216 -17.06 6.10 15.66
C GLN A 216 -18.10 7.19 15.89
N ASN A 217 -18.31 8.09 14.93
CA ASN A 217 -19.24 9.21 15.03
C ASN A 217 -20.51 9.00 14.16
N GLY A 218 -20.57 7.93 13.36
CA GLY A 218 -21.71 7.61 12.51
C GLY A 218 -21.85 8.52 11.28
N TYR A 219 -20.74 9.08 10.77
CA TYR A 219 -20.74 9.93 9.58
C TYR A 219 -20.25 9.17 8.34
N VAL A 220 -20.79 9.57 7.18
CA VAL A 220 -20.34 9.12 5.87
C VAL A 220 -20.05 10.34 5.01
N ASN A 221 -18.85 10.43 4.48
CA ASN A 221 -18.40 11.56 3.68
C ASN A 221 -17.83 11.09 2.34
N ASP A 222 -18.29 11.70 1.24
CA ASP A 222 -17.78 11.46 -0.10
C ASP A 222 -16.79 12.56 -0.50
N TYR A 223 -15.67 12.13 -1.08
CA TYR A 223 -14.62 13.01 -1.61
C TYR A 223 -14.44 12.70 -3.10
N PRO A 224 -14.78 13.64 -3.98
CA PRO A 224 -14.63 13.43 -5.42
C PRO A 224 -13.16 13.29 -5.82
N ALA A 225 -12.89 12.51 -6.86
CA ALA A 225 -11.55 12.44 -7.43
C ALA A 225 -11.15 13.78 -8.07
N ILE A 226 -9.85 14.01 -8.10
CA ILE A 226 -9.27 15.13 -8.84
C ILE A 226 -9.11 14.71 -10.29
N THR A 227 -9.77 15.41 -11.20
CA THR A 227 -9.70 15.14 -12.64
C THR A 227 -8.26 15.31 -13.15
N THR A 228 -7.75 14.27 -13.82
CA THR A 228 -6.41 14.25 -14.42
C THR A 228 -6.37 13.31 -15.61
N ASP A 229 -5.39 13.48 -16.49
CA ASP A 229 -5.12 12.53 -17.57
C ASP A 229 -4.46 11.29 -16.98
N VAL A 230 -5.12 10.14 -17.13
CA VAL A 230 -4.65 8.86 -16.57
C VAL A 230 -3.71 8.20 -17.56
N VAL A 231 -2.49 7.90 -17.10
CA VAL A 231 -1.46 7.16 -17.84
C VAL A 231 -1.31 5.74 -17.29
N ASP A 232 -1.22 5.62 -15.94
CA ASP A 232 -1.04 4.34 -15.25
C ASP A 232 -1.68 4.42 -13.86
N THR A 233 -2.52 3.45 -13.52
CA THR A 233 -3.18 3.40 -12.20
C THR A 233 -2.45 2.53 -11.18
N THR A 234 -1.34 1.90 -11.57
CA THR A 234 -0.55 1.01 -10.70
C THR A 234 0.01 1.80 -9.50
N GLY A 235 -0.21 1.29 -8.30
CA GLY A 235 0.26 1.93 -7.07
C GLY A 235 -0.51 3.19 -6.62
N ALA A 236 -1.59 3.58 -7.32
CA ALA A 236 -2.41 4.73 -6.92
C ALA A 236 -3.06 4.53 -5.55
N GLY A 237 -3.60 3.34 -5.27
CA GLY A 237 -4.17 2.98 -3.98
C GLY A 237 -3.13 2.95 -2.86
N ASP A 238 -1.92 2.46 -3.15
CA ASP A 238 -0.80 2.44 -2.21
C ASP A 238 -0.34 3.88 -1.90
N THR A 239 -0.24 4.72 -2.92
CA THR A 239 0.08 6.15 -2.80
C THR A 239 -0.97 6.87 -1.95
N PHE A 240 -2.25 6.66 -2.24
CA PHE A 240 -3.36 7.22 -1.48
C PHE A 240 -3.29 6.81 0.00
N THR A 241 -3.12 5.52 0.27
CA THR A 241 -2.98 4.99 1.64
C THR A 241 -1.78 5.59 2.36
N GLY A 242 -0.60 5.58 1.76
CA GLY A 242 0.62 6.14 2.36
C GLY A 242 0.48 7.62 2.72
N TYR A 243 -0.16 8.41 1.86
CA TYR A 243 -0.39 9.84 2.11
C TYR A 243 -1.46 10.10 3.18
N ILE A 244 -2.50 9.26 3.29
CA ILE A 244 -3.43 9.34 4.44
C ILE A 244 -2.67 9.15 5.74
N LEU A 245 -1.88 8.07 5.83
CA LEU A 245 -1.12 7.76 7.04
C LEU A 245 -0.11 8.87 7.37
N ALA A 246 0.58 9.43 6.37
CA ALA A 246 1.47 10.57 6.56
C ALA A 246 0.75 11.82 7.07
N GLY A 247 -0.44 12.11 6.55
CA GLY A 247 -1.27 13.21 7.05
C GLY A 247 -1.66 13.01 8.51
N LEU A 248 -2.10 11.82 8.88
CA LEU A 248 -2.48 11.47 10.24
C LEU A 248 -1.27 11.48 11.19
N ASP A 249 -0.10 11.00 10.76
CA ASP A 249 1.15 11.06 11.53
C ASP A 249 1.55 12.51 11.88
N ARG A 250 1.27 13.44 10.98
CA ARG A 250 1.48 14.87 11.13
C ARG A 250 0.37 15.58 11.92
N GLY A 251 -0.64 14.84 12.42
CA GLY A 251 -1.76 15.38 13.18
C GLY A 251 -2.84 16.06 12.35
N MET A 252 -2.92 15.79 11.04
CA MET A 252 -4.00 16.32 10.21
C MET A 252 -5.33 15.63 10.55
N PRO A 253 -6.46 16.35 10.56
CA PRO A 253 -7.78 15.73 10.53
C PRO A 253 -7.93 14.80 9.30
N MET A 254 -8.75 13.75 9.41
CA MET A 254 -8.96 12.76 8.34
C MET A 254 -9.33 13.40 7.02
N GLU A 255 -10.23 14.41 7.01
CA GLU A 255 -10.62 15.13 5.80
C GLU A 255 -9.43 15.78 5.06
N GLN A 256 -8.50 16.36 5.80
CA GLN A 256 -7.32 16.99 5.21
C GLN A 256 -6.34 15.92 4.70
N ALA A 257 -6.17 14.81 5.43
CA ALA A 257 -5.35 13.70 5.00
C ALA A 257 -5.89 13.06 3.71
N ILE A 258 -7.21 12.87 3.59
CA ILE A 258 -7.88 12.37 2.37
C ILE A 258 -7.65 13.33 1.20
N ARG A 259 -7.79 14.65 1.40
CA ARG A 259 -7.57 15.64 0.32
C ARG A 259 -6.11 15.61 -0.16
N LEU A 260 -5.15 15.56 0.75
CA LEU A 260 -3.72 15.45 0.41
C LEU A 260 -3.44 14.15 -0.35
N ALA A 261 -4.00 13.03 0.11
CA ALA A 261 -3.87 11.72 -0.54
C ALA A 261 -4.48 11.71 -1.95
N SER A 262 -5.65 12.37 -2.14
CA SER A 262 -6.29 12.51 -3.45
C SER A 262 -5.44 13.33 -4.41
N GLN A 263 -4.78 14.40 -3.93
CA GLN A 263 -3.82 15.18 -4.71
C GLN A 263 -2.62 14.35 -5.15
N ALA A 264 -2.03 13.59 -4.22
CA ALA A 264 -0.91 12.71 -4.51
C ALA A 264 -1.30 11.62 -5.52
N ALA A 265 -2.43 10.95 -5.31
CA ALA A 265 -2.93 9.91 -6.21
C ALA A 265 -3.19 10.45 -7.62
N SER A 266 -3.74 11.67 -7.76
CA SER A 266 -3.98 12.30 -9.07
C SER A 266 -2.70 12.62 -9.84
N ILE A 267 -1.61 12.95 -9.15
CA ILE A 267 -0.29 13.10 -9.78
C ILE A 267 0.27 11.73 -10.16
N MET A 268 0.17 10.76 -9.25
CA MET A 268 0.66 9.40 -9.46
C MET A 268 0.10 8.78 -10.73
N VAL A 269 -1.22 8.80 -10.93
CA VAL A 269 -1.87 8.19 -12.10
C VAL A 269 -1.55 8.90 -13.42
N SER A 270 -1.00 10.11 -13.40
CA SER A 270 -0.55 10.83 -14.59
C SER A 270 0.89 10.48 -15.03
N ARG A 271 1.53 9.55 -14.33
CA ARG A 271 2.92 9.12 -14.56
C ARG A 271 2.94 7.60 -14.78
N GLN A 272 3.86 7.10 -15.61
CA GLN A 272 4.05 5.67 -15.79
C GLN A 272 5.04 5.13 -14.77
N GLY A 273 4.67 4.08 -14.02
CA GLY A 273 5.53 3.40 -13.05
C GLY A 273 4.91 3.26 -11.66
N THR A 274 5.70 2.77 -10.71
CA THR A 274 5.30 2.46 -9.34
C THR A 274 6.01 3.39 -8.34
N ALA A 275 6.82 2.88 -7.43
CA ALA A 275 7.47 3.64 -6.35
C ALA A 275 8.26 4.88 -6.83
N ASP A 276 8.92 4.80 -7.99
CA ASP A 276 9.79 5.86 -8.51
C ASP A 276 9.02 7.15 -8.86
N VAL A 277 7.74 7.03 -9.24
CA VAL A 277 6.93 8.14 -9.74
C VAL A 277 5.92 8.70 -8.72
N ILE A 278 5.88 8.14 -7.52
CA ILE A 278 5.09 8.68 -6.40
C ILE A 278 5.53 10.14 -6.17
N PRO A 279 4.60 11.11 -6.16
CA PRO A 279 4.97 12.52 -5.95
C PRO A 279 5.52 12.77 -4.54
N ASP A 280 6.29 13.82 -4.36
CA ASP A 280 6.61 14.37 -3.04
C ASP A 280 5.68 15.57 -2.70
N LEU A 281 5.83 16.14 -1.50
CA LEU A 281 5.02 17.30 -1.08
C LEU A 281 5.28 18.53 -1.96
N LYS A 282 6.47 18.66 -2.55
CA LYS A 282 6.79 19.75 -3.47
C LYS A 282 6.05 19.61 -4.78
N ASP A 283 5.99 18.40 -5.35
CA ASP A 283 5.18 18.12 -6.55
C ASP A 283 3.71 18.50 -6.34
N ILE A 284 3.17 18.17 -5.15
CA ILE A 284 1.78 18.52 -4.79
C ILE A 284 1.62 20.02 -4.67
N GLN A 285 2.55 20.70 -3.99
CA GLN A 285 2.53 22.15 -3.82
C GLN A 285 2.65 22.87 -5.17
N ASP A 286 3.54 22.43 -6.04
CA ASP A 286 3.76 23.02 -7.36
C ASP A 286 2.50 22.88 -8.25
N ARG A 287 1.73 21.78 -8.12
CA ARG A 287 0.53 21.54 -8.94
C ARG A 287 -0.73 22.18 -8.38
N PHE A 288 -0.91 22.21 -7.07
CA PHE A 288 -2.17 22.63 -6.43
C PHE A 288 -2.07 23.93 -5.63
N GLY A 289 -0.86 24.47 -5.48
CA GLY A 289 -0.60 25.65 -4.65
C GLY A 289 -0.52 25.31 -3.16
N VAL A 290 -0.21 26.31 -2.33
CA VAL A 290 -0.21 26.14 -0.86
C VAL A 290 -1.66 26.12 -0.40
N SER A 291 -2.10 25.01 0.15
CA SER A 291 -3.37 24.89 0.88
C SER A 291 -3.20 25.25 2.35
#